data_a36fb25b4286abd3bc202be3719fc449
#
_entry.id   a36fb25b4286abd3bc202be3719fc449
#
_cell.length_a   1.000
_cell.length_b   1.000
_cell.length_c   1.000
_cell.angle_alpha   90.00
_cell.angle_beta   90.00
_cell.angle_gamma   90.00
#
_symmetry.space_group_name_H-M   'P 1'
#
loop_
_entity.id
_entity.type
_entity.pdbx_description
1 polymer ?
#
loop_
_entity_poly.entity_id
_entity_poly.type
_entity_poly.pdbx_seq_one_letter_code
_entity_poly.pdbx_strand_id
1 'polypeptide(L)'
;IEEVQDESWAMPRNTIILADKLAEDTMTKARVTKYKKIRELNFEDLNQISLSHPFSNLEGAETFWDYTVPLVEADHVTDEAGTGFVHIAPSHGAEDFEVFLKRGWLSRMTNNVEDDSSFASFVPFFKGLQIFNKKGKEGEGNRAVIQKLIEANKLIARGVLEHSYPHSWRSRAPVIFRNT
;
A
#
# COMPACT_ATOMS: atom_id res chain seq x y z
N ILE A 1 19.46 6.53 8.29
CA ILE A 1 19.47 5.73 9.52
C ILE A 1 20.91 5.36 9.82
N GLU A 2 21.36 5.56 11.06
CA GLU A 2 22.71 5.28 11.51
C GLU A 2 22.77 4.05 12.42
N GLU A 3 21.87 3.94 13.41
CA GLU A 3 21.84 2.83 14.36
C GLU A 3 20.42 2.35 14.62
N VAL A 4 20.26 1.07 14.83
CA VAL A 4 18.97 0.40 15.10
C VAL A 4 19.11 -0.59 16.25
N GLN A 5 18.01 -0.88 16.93
CA GLN A 5 17.91 -1.99 17.90
C GLN A 5 17.61 -3.32 17.21
N ASP A 6 17.72 -4.39 17.97
CA ASP A 6 17.27 -5.71 17.53
C ASP A 6 15.79 -5.69 17.12
N GLU A 7 15.45 -6.53 16.14
CA GLU A 7 14.12 -6.64 15.55
C GLU A 7 13.61 -5.34 14.88
N SER A 8 14.50 -4.40 14.53
CA SER A 8 14.16 -3.26 13.68
C SER A 8 13.82 -3.74 12.27
N TRP A 9 12.76 -3.16 11.68
CA TRP A 9 12.51 -3.36 10.25
C TRP A 9 13.39 -2.48 9.36
N ALA A 10 14.04 -1.48 9.95
CA ALA A 10 14.99 -0.61 9.27
C ALA A 10 16.41 -1.14 9.44
N MET A 11 17.29 -0.78 8.53
CA MET A 11 18.72 -1.13 8.57
C MET A 11 19.57 0.12 8.56
N PRO A 12 20.79 0.08 9.18
CA PRO A 12 21.77 1.13 9.00
C PRO A 12 22.01 1.43 7.52
N ARG A 13 22.16 2.70 7.19
CA ARG A 13 22.28 3.27 5.83
C ARG A 13 20.97 3.32 5.02
N ASN A 14 19.85 2.83 5.53
CA ASN A 14 18.58 3.10 4.86
C ASN A 14 18.33 4.62 4.81
N THR A 15 17.81 5.07 3.69
CA THR A 15 17.27 6.42 3.51
C THR A 15 15.76 6.29 3.35
N ILE A 16 15.02 7.06 4.15
CA ILE A 16 13.56 7.03 4.17
C ILE A 16 13.06 8.44 3.90
N ILE A 17 12.03 8.55 3.07
CA ILE A 17 11.30 9.80 2.82
C ILE A 17 10.00 9.73 3.61
N LEU A 18 9.76 10.73 4.43
CA LEU A 18 8.53 10.83 5.22
C LEU A 18 8.27 12.29 5.61
N ALA A 19 7.06 12.58 6.08
CA ALA A 19 6.73 13.89 6.60
C ALA A 19 7.55 14.20 7.86
N ASP A 20 8.09 15.40 7.93
CA ASP A 20 9.01 15.83 8.99
C ASP A 20 8.41 15.64 10.40
N LYS A 21 7.14 16.03 10.54
CA LYS A 21 6.35 15.91 11.78
C LYS A 21 6.17 14.46 12.26
N LEU A 22 6.23 13.49 11.36
CA LEU A 22 6.04 12.07 11.64
C LEU A 22 7.37 11.31 11.82
N ALA A 23 8.51 12.01 11.69
CA ALA A 23 9.82 11.37 11.71
C ALA A 23 10.11 10.66 13.03
N GLU A 24 9.90 11.32 14.15
CA GLU A 24 10.20 10.78 15.49
C GLU A 24 9.36 9.55 15.81
N ASP A 25 8.03 9.62 15.55
CA ASP A 25 7.12 8.49 15.76
C ASP A 25 7.48 7.30 14.87
N THR A 26 7.75 7.55 13.59
CA THR A 26 8.14 6.51 12.65
C THR A 26 9.47 5.84 13.05
N MET A 27 10.48 6.62 13.44
CA MET A 27 11.77 6.08 13.85
C MET A 27 11.65 5.29 15.15
N THR A 28 10.81 5.73 16.09
CA THR A 28 10.53 5.01 17.33
C THR A 28 9.87 3.66 17.03
N LYS A 29 8.84 3.63 16.21
CA LYS A 29 8.18 2.39 15.77
C LYS A 29 9.11 1.44 15.00
N ALA A 30 10.05 2.01 14.27
CA ALA A 30 11.09 1.27 13.56
C ALA A 30 12.25 0.79 14.46
N ARG A 31 12.23 1.12 15.75
CA ARG A 31 13.34 0.83 16.69
C ARG A 31 14.68 1.40 16.23
N VAL A 32 14.65 2.56 15.60
CA VAL A 32 15.83 3.32 15.19
C VAL A 32 16.30 4.15 16.38
N THR A 33 17.55 3.97 16.79
CA THR A 33 18.14 4.71 17.92
C THR A 33 18.90 5.94 17.48
N LYS A 34 19.37 5.95 16.23
CA LYS A 34 20.10 7.09 15.70
C LYS A 34 19.84 7.29 14.21
N TYR A 35 19.44 8.48 13.87
CA TYR A 35 19.23 8.92 12.50
C TYR A 35 19.55 10.39 12.33
N LYS A 36 19.70 10.83 11.11
CA LYS A 36 19.84 12.25 10.77
C LYS A 36 18.97 12.63 9.60
N LYS A 37 18.45 13.85 9.62
CA LYS A 37 17.81 14.47 8.47
C LYS A 37 18.89 14.83 7.46
N ILE A 38 18.78 14.32 6.25
CA ILE A 38 19.75 14.55 5.18
C ILE A 38 19.42 15.86 4.45
N ARG A 39 18.15 16.02 4.07
CA ARG A 39 17.63 17.23 3.43
C ARG A 39 16.11 17.31 3.54
N GLU A 40 15.55 18.46 3.26
CA GLU A 40 14.14 18.66 2.98
C GLU A 40 13.88 18.45 1.49
N LEU A 41 12.71 17.90 1.17
CA LEU A 41 12.22 17.73 -0.19
C LEU A 41 11.00 18.61 -0.37
N ASN A 42 10.99 19.39 -1.42
CA ASN A 42 9.81 20.14 -1.86
C ASN A 42 9.00 19.32 -2.87
N PHE A 43 7.88 19.86 -3.33
CA PHE A 43 7.02 19.19 -4.30
C PHE A 43 7.73 18.91 -5.62
N GLU A 44 8.58 19.81 -6.09
CA GLU A 44 9.33 19.62 -7.34
C GLU A 44 10.31 18.46 -7.23
N ASP A 45 11.00 18.32 -6.10
CA ASP A 45 11.86 17.17 -5.81
C ASP A 45 11.07 15.86 -5.82
N LEU A 46 9.92 15.84 -5.14
CA LEU A 46 9.05 14.66 -5.04
C LEU A 46 8.47 14.27 -6.39
N ASN A 47 8.10 15.22 -7.22
CA ASN A 47 7.52 14.98 -8.55
C ASN A 47 8.53 14.34 -9.52
N GLN A 48 9.82 14.39 -9.24
CA GLN A 48 10.86 13.70 -10.00
C GLN A 48 11.09 12.25 -9.55
N ILE A 49 10.49 11.84 -8.42
CA ILE A 49 10.64 10.49 -7.90
C ILE A 49 9.68 9.57 -8.63
N SER A 50 10.21 8.48 -9.12
CA SER A 50 9.49 7.41 -9.78
C SER A 50 9.59 6.15 -8.94
N LEU A 51 8.46 5.53 -8.65
CA LEU A 51 8.37 4.30 -7.87
C LEU A 51 8.04 3.13 -8.78
N SER A 52 8.59 1.98 -8.48
CA SER A 52 8.21 0.71 -9.10
C SER A 52 7.24 -0.06 -8.19
N HIS A 53 6.33 -0.81 -8.80
CA HIS A 53 5.48 -1.72 -8.03
C HIS A 53 6.33 -2.79 -7.33
N PRO A 54 6.00 -3.22 -6.09
CA PRO A 54 6.77 -4.24 -5.36
C PRO A 54 6.98 -5.54 -6.13
N PHE A 55 6.07 -5.90 -7.01
CA PHE A 55 6.12 -7.10 -7.83
C PHE A 55 6.65 -6.88 -9.25
N SER A 56 7.18 -5.71 -9.56
CA SER A 56 7.80 -5.48 -10.87
C SER A 56 8.97 -6.45 -11.10
N ASN A 57 9.11 -6.91 -12.33
CA ASN A 57 10.15 -7.85 -12.76
C ASN A 57 10.12 -9.22 -12.06
N LEU A 58 9.01 -9.62 -11.43
CA LEU A 58 8.87 -10.96 -10.90
C LEU A 58 8.55 -11.97 -12.01
N GLU A 59 9.25 -13.08 -12.01
CA GLU A 59 8.98 -14.20 -12.91
C GLU A 59 7.53 -14.71 -12.70
N GLY A 60 6.83 -14.97 -13.81
CA GLY A 60 5.44 -15.41 -13.82
C GLY A 60 4.40 -14.29 -13.71
N ALA A 61 4.82 -13.03 -13.68
CA ALA A 61 3.94 -11.88 -13.75
C ALA A 61 3.91 -11.22 -15.14
N GLU A 62 4.77 -11.68 -16.06
CA GLU A 62 5.01 -11.04 -17.34
C GLU A 62 5.31 -9.54 -17.14
N THR A 63 4.53 -8.66 -17.75
CA THR A 63 4.66 -7.21 -17.58
C THR A 63 3.55 -6.59 -16.74
N PHE A 64 2.70 -7.39 -16.11
CA PHE A 64 1.50 -6.90 -15.40
C PHE A 64 1.83 -5.87 -14.31
N TRP A 65 2.92 -6.09 -13.57
CA TRP A 65 3.35 -5.19 -12.49
C TRP A 65 4.45 -4.19 -12.91
N ASP A 66 4.84 -4.18 -14.19
CA ASP A 66 5.95 -3.37 -14.68
C ASP A 66 5.49 -1.97 -15.09
N TYR A 67 4.89 -1.26 -14.17
CA TYR A 67 4.47 0.12 -14.37
C TYR A 67 5.09 1.06 -13.32
N THR A 68 5.19 2.31 -13.71
CA THR A 68 5.67 3.38 -12.83
C THR A 68 4.54 3.90 -11.97
N VAL A 69 4.79 3.99 -10.67
CA VAL A 69 3.90 4.60 -9.69
C VAL A 69 4.35 6.04 -9.43
N PRO A 70 3.59 7.05 -9.86
CA PRO A 70 3.94 8.45 -9.61
C PRO A 70 3.56 8.85 -8.18
N LEU A 71 4.27 9.85 -7.64
CA LEU A 71 3.80 10.60 -6.48
C LEU A 71 2.82 11.67 -6.94
N VAL A 72 1.73 11.84 -6.21
CA VAL A 72 0.68 12.80 -6.54
C VAL A 72 0.20 13.53 -5.29
N GLU A 73 -0.15 14.80 -5.44
CA GLU A 73 -0.85 15.54 -4.38
C GLU A 73 -2.31 15.12 -4.33
N ALA A 74 -2.81 14.97 -3.10
CA ALA A 74 -4.22 14.69 -2.84
C ALA A 74 -4.66 15.36 -1.53
N ASP A 75 -5.83 16.01 -1.56
CA ASP A 75 -6.35 16.82 -0.45
C ASP A 75 -6.64 16.01 0.83
N HIS A 76 -6.89 14.70 0.68
CA HIS A 76 -7.16 13.80 1.79
C HIS A 76 -5.91 13.24 2.48
N VAL A 77 -4.72 13.52 1.94
CA VAL A 77 -3.45 13.08 2.53
C VAL A 77 -2.96 14.13 3.53
N THR A 78 -2.72 13.69 4.76
CA THR A 78 -2.27 14.57 5.85
C THR A 78 -0.93 14.10 6.43
N ASP A 79 -0.33 14.94 7.24
CA ASP A 79 0.87 14.65 8.03
C ASP A 79 0.56 14.29 9.49
N GLU A 80 -0.64 13.75 9.76
CA GLU A 80 -1.10 13.45 11.11
C GLU A 80 -0.84 11.99 11.52
N ALA A 81 -0.70 11.09 10.55
CA ALA A 81 -0.48 9.67 10.80
C ALA A 81 0.39 9.00 9.72
N GLY A 82 0.98 7.86 10.08
CA GLY A 82 1.76 7.05 9.15
C GLY A 82 3.10 7.67 8.78
N THR A 83 3.33 7.88 7.50
CA THR A 83 4.59 8.45 6.95
C THR A 83 4.38 9.77 6.21
N GLY A 84 3.14 10.22 6.04
CA GLY A 84 2.77 11.33 5.15
C GLY A 84 2.61 10.89 3.69
N PHE A 85 2.81 9.62 3.37
CA PHE A 85 2.57 9.04 2.05
C PHE A 85 1.48 7.97 2.17
N VAL A 86 0.51 8.01 1.26
CA VAL A 86 -0.64 7.10 1.23
C VAL A 86 -0.67 6.38 -0.12
N HIS A 87 -0.90 5.08 -0.09
CA HIS A 87 -1.17 4.31 -1.31
C HIS A 87 -2.56 4.64 -1.82
N ILE A 88 -2.67 5.02 -3.09
CA ILE A 88 -3.94 5.35 -3.76
C ILE A 88 -4.50 4.10 -4.45
N ALA A 89 -5.73 3.72 -4.08
CA ALA A 89 -6.46 2.58 -4.63
C ALA A 89 -7.80 3.03 -5.26
N PRO A 90 -7.80 3.60 -6.47
CA PRO A 90 -8.97 4.24 -7.08
C PRO A 90 -10.15 3.30 -7.31
N SER A 91 -9.91 1.99 -7.41
CA SER A 91 -10.97 0.99 -7.54
C SER A 91 -11.68 0.67 -6.22
N HIS A 92 -11.17 1.17 -5.08
CA HIS A 92 -11.70 0.83 -3.76
C HIS A 92 -11.96 2.04 -2.85
N GLY A 93 -11.23 3.14 -3.02
CA GLY A 93 -11.40 4.38 -2.26
C GLY A 93 -12.14 5.46 -3.07
N ALA A 94 -13.16 6.10 -2.50
CA ALA A 94 -13.89 7.18 -3.18
C ALA A 94 -13.00 8.41 -3.40
N GLU A 95 -12.23 8.82 -2.39
CA GLU A 95 -11.29 9.94 -2.47
C GLU A 95 -10.16 9.65 -3.46
N ASP A 96 -9.65 8.42 -3.47
CA ASP A 96 -8.65 7.96 -4.43
C ASP A 96 -9.18 7.97 -5.87
N PHE A 97 -10.45 7.58 -6.05
CA PHE A 97 -11.13 7.65 -7.35
C PHE A 97 -11.22 9.09 -7.85
N GLU A 98 -11.55 10.05 -6.99
CA GLU A 98 -11.61 11.46 -7.35
C GLU A 98 -10.25 12.00 -7.84
N VAL A 99 -9.13 11.57 -7.23
CA VAL A 99 -7.79 11.92 -7.71
C VAL A 99 -7.57 11.44 -9.14
N PHE A 100 -7.97 10.20 -9.44
CA PHE A 100 -7.86 9.63 -10.79
C PHE A 100 -8.78 10.34 -11.79
N LEU A 101 -10.00 10.67 -11.38
CA LEU A 101 -10.96 11.41 -12.21
C LEU A 101 -10.41 12.81 -12.57
N LYS A 102 -9.98 13.58 -11.58
CA LYS A 102 -9.40 14.93 -11.77
C LYS A 102 -8.18 14.93 -12.70
N ARG A 103 -7.42 13.84 -12.72
CA ARG A 103 -6.22 13.69 -13.55
C ARG A 103 -6.46 13.05 -14.92
N GLY A 104 -7.69 12.64 -15.23
CA GLY A 104 -8.01 11.95 -16.47
C GLY A 104 -7.42 10.54 -16.57
N TRP A 105 -7.17 9.86 -15.45
CA TRP A 105 -6.47 8.58 -15.38
C TRP A 105 -7.40 7.36 -15.24
N LEU A 106 -8.68 7.52 -15.46
CA LEU A 106 -9.65 6.42 -15.31
C LEU A 106 -9.30 5.19 -16.16
N SER A 107 -8.71 5.40 -17.35
CA SER A 107 -8.25 4.28 -18.20
C SER A 107 -7.09 3.47 -17.61
N ARG A 108 -6.44 3.96 -16.55
CA ARG A 108 -5.37 3.25 -15.83
C ARG A 108 -5.88 2.43 -14.65
N MET A 109 -7.17 2.56 -14.32
CA MET A 109 -7.75 1.77 -13.23
C MET A 109 -7.86 0.30 -13.63
N THR A 110 -7.61 -0.57 -12.66
CA THR A 110 -7.82 -2.01 -12.78
C THR A 110 -8.76 -2.48 -11.68
N ASN A 111 -9.79 -3.24 -12.04
CA ASN A 111 -10.71 -3.84 -11.08
C ASN A 111 -10.18 -5.23 -10.71
N ASN A 112 -9.23 -5.26 -9.79
CA ASN A 112 -8.51 -6.47 -9.41
C ASN A 112 -9.32 -7.45 -8.54
N VAL A 113 -10.47 -7.02 -8.03
CA VAL A 113 -11.32 -7.80 -7.11
C VAL A 113 -12.72 -7.95 -7.71
N GLU A 114 -13.19 -9.18 -7.80
CA GLU A 114 -14.50 -9.56 -8.31
C GLU A 114 -15.60 -9.41 -7.24
N ASP A 115 -16.86 -9.57 -7.64
CA ASP A 115 -18.05 -9.43 -6.78
C ASP A 115 -18.08 -10.47 -5.64
N ASP A 116 -17.48 -11.63 -5.84
CA ASP A 116 -17.36 -12.69 -4.84
C ASP A 116 -16.15 -12.55 -3.92
N SER A 117 -15.50 -11.38 -3.97
CA SER A 117 -14.26 -11.06 -3.24
C SER A 117 -13.02 -11.83 -3.69
N SER A 118 -13.04 -12.51 -4.80
CA SER A 118 -11.85 -13.15 -5.36
C SER A 118 -11.01 -12.15 -6.18
N PHE A 119 -9.71 -12.40 -6.28
CA PHE A 119 -8.89 -11.72 -7.26
C PHE A 119 -9.30 -12.13 -8.67
N ALA A 120 -9.40 -11.16 -9.57
CA ALA A 120 -9.76 -11.36 -10.96
C ALA A 120 -8.79 -12.32 -11.69
N SER A 121 -9.29 -12.95 -12.74
CA SER A 121 -8.56 -14.00 -13.46
C SER A 121 -7.26 -13.53 -14.13
N PHE A 122 -7.13 -12.22 -14.37
CA PHE A 122 -5.96 -11.60 -14.98
C PHE A 122 -4.90 -11.16 -13.98
N VAL A 123 -5.16 -11.26 -12.65
CA VAL A 123 -4.21 -10.83 -11.61
C VAL A 123 -3.18 -11.93 -11.37
N PRO A 124 -1.91 -11.74 -11.75
CA PRO A 124 -0.89 -12.76 -11.57
C PRO A 124 -0.69 -13.13 -10.11
N PHE A 125 -0.37 -14.39 -9.85
CA PHE A 125 -0.14 -15.01 -8.53
C PHE A 125 -1.37 -15.19 -7.66
N PHE A 126 -2.40 -14.34 -7.82
CA PHE A 126 -3.52 -14.27 -6.88
C PHE A 126 -4.87 -14.67 -7.49
N LYS A 127 -4.91 -14.97 -8.79
CA LYS A 127 -6.13 -15.36 -9.52
C LYS A 127 -7.02 -16.29 -8.70
N GLY A 128 -8.26 -15.88 -8.47
CA GLY A 128 -9.30 -16.67 -7.81
C GLY A 128 -9.16 -16.83 -6.29
N LEU A 129 -8.08 -16.32 -5.68
CA LEU A 129 -7.94 -16.33 -4.24
C LEU A 129 -8.88 -15.29 -3.61
N GLN A 130 -9.63 -15.69 -2.60
CA GLN A 130 -10.61 -14.82 -1.94
C GLN A 130 -9.98 -13.97 -0.83
N ILE A 131 -10.38 -12.69 -0.76
CA ILE A 131 -10.05 -11.76 0.33
C ILE A 131 -10.89 -12.11 1.55
N PHE A 132 -12.19 -12.32 1.35
CA PHE A 132 -13.11 -12.85 2.35
C PHE A 132 -13.75 -14.14 1.83
N ASN A 133 -13.87 -15.13 2.68
CA ASN A 133 -14.60 -16.34 2.35
C ASN A 133 -16.13 -16.13 2.47
N LYS A 134 -16.91 -17.10 2.03
CA LYS A 134 -18.39 -17.05 2.07
C LYS A 134 -19.00 -16.84 3.48
N LYS A 135 -18.22 -17.01 4.53
CA LYS A 135 -18.62 -16.76 5.93
C LYS A 135 -18.21 -15.36 6.42
N GLY A 136 -17.67 -14.51 5.55
CA GLY A 136 -17.16 -13.18 5.90
C GLY A 136 -15.88 -13.19 6.74
N LYS A 137 -15.18 -14.32 6.82
CA LYS A 137 -13.87 -14.41 7.46
C LYS A 137 -12.76 -14.22 6.44
N GLU A 138 -11.59 -13.84 6.92
CA GLU A 138 -10.40 -13.69 6.08
C GLU A 138 -10.19 -14.93 5.19
N GLY A 139 -9.99 -14.67 3.91
CA GLY A 139 -9.69 -15.67 2.90
C GLY A 139 -8.19 -15.89 2.72
N GLU A 140 -7.82 -16.64 1.68
CA GLU A 140 -6.42 -16.97 1.39
C GLU A 140 -5.67 -15.82 0.71
N GLY A 141 -6.38 -14.86 0.09
CA GLY A 141 -5.80 -13.78 -0.70
C GLY A 141 -4.82 -12.92 0.08
N ASN A 142 -5.19 -12.46 1.27
CA ASN A 142 -4.31 -11.62 2.10
C ASN A 142 -3.02 -12.34 2.48
N ARG A 143 -3.11 -13.62 2.86
CA ARG A 143 -1.94 -14.44 3.18
C ARG A 143 -1.04 -14.61 1.97
N ALA A 144 -1.61 -14.88 0.80
CA ALA A 144 -0.86 -15.05 -0.44
C ALA A 144 -0.10 -13.77 -0.83
N VAL A 145 -0.73 -12.60 -0.70
CA VAL A 145 -0.08 -11.30 -0.96
C VAL A 145 1.10 -11.09 -0.01
N ILE A 146 0.90 -11.31 1.29
CA ILE A 146 1.97 -11.18 2.30
C ILE A 146 3.12 -12.12 1.98
N GLN A 147 2.83 -13.38 1.68
CA GLN A 147 3.83 -14.38 1.34
C GLN A 147 4.62 -13.98 0.09
N LYS A 148 3.94 -13.48 -0.94
CA LYS A 148 4.59 -13.01 -2.17
C LYS A 148 5.49 -11.79 -1.93
N LEU A 149 5.09 -10.87 -1.06
CA LEU A 149 5.92 -9.73 -0.64
C LEU A 149 7.19 -10.19 0.10
N ILE A 150 7.09 -11.23 0.94
CA ILE A 150 8.25 -11.84 1.61
C ILE A 150 9.20 -12.45 0.57
N GLU A 151 8.68 -13.27 -0.34
CA GLU A 151 9.46 -13.91 -1.42
C GLU A 151 10.17 -12.88 -2.30
N ALA A 152 9.50 -11.77 -2.59
CA ALA A 152 10.07 -10.66 -3.36
C ALA A 152 11.05 -9.80 -2.54
N ASN A 153 11.23 -10.05 -1.25
CA ASN A 153 12.00 -9.21 -0.32
C ASN A 153 11.51 -7.74 -0.30
N LYS A 154 10.17 -7.56 -0.32
CA LYS A 154 9.50 -6.25 -0.36
C LYS A 154 8.60 -6.00 0.85
N LEU A 155 8.50 -6.93 1.78
CA LEU A 155 7.81 -6.72 3.05
C LEU A 155 8.77 -6.09 4.05
N ILE A 156 8.51 -4.86 4.45
CA ILE A 156 9.32 -4.15 5.44
C ILE A 156 8.94 -4.59 6.86
N ALA A 157 7.65 -4.54 7.19
CA ALA A 157 7.15 -4.92 8.51
C ALA A 157 5.70 -5.39 8.42
N ARG A 158 5.25 -6.07 9.46
CA ARG A 158 3.86 -6.48 9.62
C ARG A 158 3.36 -6.05 10.99
N GLY A 159 2.15 -5.53 11.04
CA GLY A 159 1.49 -5.13 12.26
C GLY A 159 0.01 -5.48 12.25
N VAL A 160 -0.67 -5.17 13.34
CA VAL A 160 -2.12 -5.29 13.49
C VAL A 160 -2.67 -3.92 13.82
N LEU A 161 -3.70 -3.52 13.11
CA LEU A 161 -4.47 -2.30 13.38
C LEU A 161 -5.90 -2.70 13.76
N GLU A 162 -6.34 -2.26 14.92
CA GLU A 162 -7.73 -2.42 15.35
C GLU A 162 -8.50 -1.16 14.96
N HIS A 163 -9.52 -1.31 14.14
CA HIS A 163 -10.37 -0.21 13.71
C HIS A 163 -11.77 -0.70 13.36
N SER A 164 -12.73 0.23 13.36
CA SER A 164 -14.10 -0.05 12.92
C SER A 164 -14.14 -0.27 11.43
N TYR A 165 -14.73 -1.39 10.98
CA TYR A 165 -14.86 -1.71 9.57
C TYR A 165 -16.34 -1.87 9.18
N PRO A 166 -16.77 -1.33 8.03
CA PRO A 166 -18.14 -1.42 7.57
C PRO A 166 -18.59 -2.87 7.34
N HIS A 167 -19.76 -3.21 7.87
CA HIS A 167 -20.40 -4.51 7.68
C HIS A 167 -21.78 -4.36 7.08
N SER A 168 -22.17 -5.29 6.25
CA SER A 168 -23.55 -5.39 5.76
C SER A 168 -24.50 -5.62 6.94
N TRP A 169 -25.53 -4.78 7.06
CA TRP A 169 -26.53 -4.92 8.13
C TRP A 169 -27.29 -6.27 8.08
N ARG A 170 -27.47 -6.82 6.88
CA ARG A 170 -28.20 -8.06 6.64
C ARG A 170 -27.36 -9.30 6.89
N SER A 171 -26.19 -9.40 6.27
CA SER A 171 -25.30 -10.58 6.37
C SER A 171 -24.34 -10.50 7.55
N ARG A 172 -24.11 -9.32 8.11
CA ARG A 172 -23.09 -9.01 9.12
C ARG A 172 -21.65 -9.36 8.65
N ALA A 173 -21.49 -9.55 7.34
CA ALA A 173 -20.18 -9.77 6.74
C ALA A 173 -19.51 -8.42 6.41
N PRO A 174 -18.17 -8.35 6.44
CA PRO A 174 -17.44 -7.16 5.99
C PRO A 174 -17.76 -6.88 4.52
N VAL A 175 -17.77 -5.60 4.13
CA VAL A 175 -18.03 -5.18 2.76
C VAL A 175 -16.75 -4.74 2.08
N ILE A 176 -16.62 -5.01 0.78
CA ILE A 176 -15.55 -4.45 -0.05
C ILE A 176 -16.17 -3.33 -0.88
N PHE A 177 -15.61 -2.12 -0.75
CA PHE A 177 -15.97 -1.03 -1.63
C PHE A 177 -15.32 -1.24 -2.99
N ARG A 178 -16.07 -1.05 -4.07
CA ARG A 178 -15.58 -1.16 -5.45
C ARG A 178 -16.19 -0.02 -6.27
N ASN A 179 -15.34 0.69 -6.98
CA ASN A 179 -15.73 1.63 -8.02
C ASN A 179 -15.70 0.88 -9.35
N THR A 180 -16.85 0.75 -10.02
CA THR A 180 -17.03 -0.01 -11.27
C THR A 180 -17.44 0.91 -12.38
#